data_9bef80a73a41cb63ba54908c04272d8e
#
_entry.id   9bef80a73a41cb63ba54908c04272d8e
#
_cell.length_a   1.000
_cell.length_b   1.000
_cell.length_c   1.000
_cell.angle_alpha   90.00
_cell.angle_beta   90.00
_cell.angle_gamma   90.00
#
_symmetry.space_group_name_H-M   'P 1'
#
loop_
_entity.id
_entity.type
_entity.pdbx_description
1 polymer ?
#
loop_
_entity_poly.entity_id
_entity_poly.type
_entity_poly.pdbx_seq_one_letter_code
_entity_poly.pdbx_strand_id
1 'polypeptide(L)'
;MRQPRRSIAAALTLTAALLSTAACTGGGGDEDAAPDASAAVTTPAWPTAIDPTTTTEPLFVVWTDIVETGEGDTATLQPTIDSLAALGYQTLPWDPACQTGAEEQLAGLTGLADPLGVGVVFASAQDAGTFDTLYEGNTISLIEGTYTCGTAS
;
A
#
# COMPACT_ATOMS: atom_id res chain seq x y z
N MET A 1 14.09 -9.60 43.38
CA MET A 1 12.71 -10.12 43.34
C MET A 1 12.54 -10.80 41.96
N ARG A 2 12.33 -12.14 41.95
CA ARG A 2 12.26 -12.95 40.69
C ARG A 2 10.78 -13.15 40.36
N GLN A 3 10.32 -12.74 39.17
CA GLN A 3 8.98 -13.05 38.68
C GLN A 3 8.99 -14.39 37.91
N PRO A 4 7.99 -15.24 38.09
CA PRO A 4 7.90 -16.53 37.41
C PRO A 4 7.34 -16.38 35.98
N ARG A 5 7.99 -17.07 35.02
CA ARG A 5 7.54 -17.25 33.64
C ARG A 5 6.29 -18.15 33.64
N ARG A 6 5.20 -17.64 33.12
CA ARG A 6 4.02 -18.46 32.78
C ARG A 6 4.08 -18.87 31.31
N SER A 7 4.32 -20.15 31.09
CA SER A 7 4.20 -20.80 29.77
C SER A 7 2.71 -21.01 29.48
N ILE A 8 2.20 -20.41 28.40
CA ILE A 8 0.87 -20.71 27.88
C ILE A 8 1.05 -21.62 26.68
N ALA A 9 0.66 -22.88 26.83
CA ALA A 9 0.56 -23.85 25.75
C ALA A 9 -0.74 -23.58 24.98
N ALA A 10 -0.64 -23.19 23.70
CA ALA A 10 -1.78 -23.09 22.80
C ALA A 10 -1.95 -24.39 22.04
N ALA A 11 -3.09 -25.04 22.26
CA ALA A 11 -3.50 -26.26 21.55
C ALA A 11 -3.99 -25.90 20.14
N LEU A 12 -3.35 -26.50 19.13
CA LEU A 12 -3.82 -26.48 17.73
C LEU A 12 -4.97 -27.50 17.57
N THR A 13 -6.15 -27.03 17.25
CA THR A 13 -7.26 -27.86 16.74
C THR A 13 -7.27 -27.81 15.22
N LEU A 14 -6.92 -28.96 14.61
CA LEU A 14 -7.05 -29.24 13.18
C LEU A 14 -8.54 -29.51 12.88
N THR A 15 -9.18 -28.67 12.08
CA THR A 15 -10.51 -28.95 11.51
C THR A 15 -10.34 -29.40 10.06
N ALA A 16 -10.63 -30.66 9.79
CA ALA A 16 -10.67 -31.25 8.45
C ALA A 16 -12.00 -30.87 7.77
N ALA A 17 -11.95 -30.18 6.65
CA ALA A 17 -13.11 -29.90 5.80
C ALA A 17 -13.24 -30.98 4.73
N LEU A 18 -14.37 -31.69 4.73
CA LEU A 18 -14.79 -32.72 3.77
C LEU A 18 -15.16 -32.09 2.42
N LEU A 19 -14.48 -32.49 1.37
CA LEU A 19 -14.84 -32.21 -0.02
C LEU A 19 -16.06 -33.07 -0.42
N SER A 20 -17.18 -32.43 -0.70
CA SER A 20 -18.35 -33.07 -1.32
C SER A 20 -18.24 -32.95 -2.83
N THR A 21 -17.90 -34.06 -3.51
CA THR A 21 -17.99 -34.19 -4.97
C THR A 21 -19.44 -34.52 -5.35
N ALA A 22 -20.14 -33.58 -5.94
CA ALA A 22 -21.41 -33.83 -6.62
C ALA A 22 -21.15 -34.25 -8.07
N ALA A 23 -21.32 -35.51 -8.35
CA ALA A 23 -21.35 -36.05 -9.71
C ALA A 23 -22.77 -35.82 -10.28
N CYS A 24 -22.90 -34.99 -11.31
CA CYS A 24 -24.06 -34.96 -12.18
C CYS A 24 -23.75 -35.76 -13.44
N THR A 25 -24.31 -36.98 -13.53
CA THR A 25 -24.45 -37.77 -14.75
C THR A 25 -25.80 -37.38 -15.40
N GLY A 26 -25.80 -37.08 -16.70
CA GLY A 26 -27.05 -37.09 -17.45
C GLY A 26 -27.05 -36.30 -18.77
N GLY A 27 -26.93 -37.02 -19.90
CA GLY A 27 -27.72 -36.72 -21.07
C GLY A 27 -27.07 -35.91 -22.21
N GLY A 28 -26.77 -36.59 -23.28
CA GLY A 28 -26.30 -36.22 -24.59
C GLY A 28 -26.91 -35.01 -25.26
N GLY A 29 -26.14 -34.45 -26.16
CA GLY A 29 -26.47 -33.41 -27.10
C GLY A 29 -25.20 -32.90 -27.73
N ASP A 30 -24.91 -33.36 -28.94
CA ASP A 30 -23.88 -32.83 -29.84
C ASP A 30 -24.15 -31.35 -30.09
N GLU A 31 -23.18 -30.50 -29.81
CA GLU A 31 -22.90 -29.28 -30.56
C GLU A 31 -21.55 -28.73 -30.10
N ASP A 32 -20.64 -28.68 -31.05
CA ASP A 32 -19.36 -27.98 -31.00
C ASP A 32 -19.53 -26.55 -30.50
N ALA A 33 -19.20 -26.31 -29.25
CA ALA A 33 -18.90 -24.96 -28.74
C ALA A 33 -17.62 -25.09 -27.93
N ALA A 34 -16.50 -24.85 -28.57
CA ALA A 34 -15.23 -24.60 -27.90
C ALA A 34 -15.42 -23.45 -26.94
N PRO A 35 -15.10 -23.61 -25.64
CA PRO A 35 -14.96 -22.46 -24.76
C PRO A 35 -13.60 -21.80 -25.03
N ASP A 36 -13.57 -20.99 -26.08
CA ASP A 36 -12.45 -20.09 -26.34
C ASP A 36 -12.63 -18.83 -25.47
N ALA A 37 -12.65 -19.04 -24.17
CA ALA A 37 -12.53 -17.97 -23.19
C ALA A 37 -11.08 -18.01 -22.67
N SER A 38 -10.12 -17.73 -23.54
CA SER A 38 -8.85 -17.19 -23.12
C SER A 38 -9.16 -15.82 -22.52
N ALA A 39 -9.52 -15.79 -21.26
CA ALA A 39 -9.59 -14.54 -20.50
C ALA A 39 -8.18 -13.94 -20.58
N ALA A 40 -8.04 -12.93 -21.42
CA ALA A 40 -6.83 -12.14 -21.50
C ALA A 40 -6.55 -11.67 -20.08
N VAL A 41 -5.48 -12.16 -19.47
CA VAL A 41 -4.98 -11.66 -18.19
C VAL A 41 -4.59 -10.21 -18.46
N THR A 42 -5.53 -9.30 -18.20
CA THR A 42 -5.26 -7.87 -18.30
C THR A 42 -4.31 -7.55 -17.14
N THR A 43 -3.05 -7.31 -17.45
CA THR A 43 -2.11 -6.78 -16.46
C THR A 43 -2.70 -5.47 -15.94
N PRO A 44 -2.92 -5.31 -14.62
CA PRO A 44 -3.47 -4.08 -14.09
C PRO A 44 -2.54 -2.91 -14.46
N ALA A 45 -3.15 -1.82 -14.96
CA ALA A 45 -2.41 -0.62 -15.25
C ALA A 45 -2.02 0.08 -13.93
N TRP A 46 -0.80 0.63 -13.88
CA TRP A 46 -0.37 1.46 -12.78
C TRP A 46 -1.26 2.70 -12.65
N PRO A 47 -1.75 3.04 -11.44
CA PRO A 47 -2.57 4.21 -11.23
C PRO A 47 -1.77 5.50 -11.44
N THR A 48 -2.47 6.60 -11.76
CA THR A 48 -1.84 7.89 -11.99
C THR A 48 -1.70 8.66 -10.69
N ALA A 49 -0.47 9.05 -10.34
CA ALA A 49 -0.22 9.94 -9.21
C ALA A 49 -0.65 11.38 -9.52
N ILE A 50 -0.97 12.14 -8.49
CA ILE A 50 -1.29 13.56 -8.58
C ILE A 50 -0.25 14.41 -7.85
N ASP A 51 -0.15 15.69 -8.23
CA ASP A 51 0.60 16.69 -7.46
C ASP A 51 -0.29 17.19 -6.32
N PRO A 52 0.10 17.01 -5.03
CA PRO A 52 -0.69 17.43 -3.89
C PRO A 52 -0.95 18.92 -3.84
N THR A 53 -0.10 19.75 -4.46
CA THR A 53 -0.25 21.21 -4.47
C THR A 53 -1.37 21.70 -5.39
N THR A 54 -1.89 20.84 -6.26
CA THR A 54 -2.91 21.17 -7.27
C THR A 54 -4.34 20.94 -6.80
N THR A 55 -4.54 20.40 -5.60
CA THR A 55 -5.87 20.08 -5.07
C THR A 55 -6.04 20.57 -3.64
N THR A 56 -7.28 20.89 -3.27
CA THR A 56 -7.73 21.16 -1.90
C THR A 56 -8.61 20.03 -1.36
N GLU A 57 -8.91 19.05 -2.22
CA GLU A 57 -9.69 17.88 -1.85
C GLU A 57 -8.84 16.92 -1.02
N PRO A 58 -9.48 16.01 -0.24
CA PRO A 58 -8.77 14.92 0.39
C PRO A 58 -7.99 14.09 -0.63
N LEU A 59 -6.80 13.70 -0.25
CA LEU A 59 -5.89 12.87 -1.06
C LEU A 59 -5.41 11.66 -0.25
N PHE A 60 -4.87 10.68 -0.94
CA PHE A 60 -4.38 9.43 -0.37
C PHE A 60 -2.89 9.30 -0.66
N VAL A 61 -2.08 9.16 0.38
CA VAL A 61 -0.63 9.00 0.24
C VAL A 61 -0.26 7.58 0.65
N VAL A 62 0.43 6.88 -0.24
CA VAL A 62 1.09 5.63 0.08
C VAL A 62 2.53 5.95 0.45
N TRP A 63 2.81 5.95 1.75
CA TRP A 63 4.14 6.20 2.31
C TRP A 63 5.01 4.94 2.17
N THR A 64 6.12 5.05 1.45
CA THR A 64 6.97 3.92 1.07
C THR A 64 8.28 3.86 1.84
N ASP A 65 8.79 5.02 2.27
CA ASP A 65 10.03 5.09 3.04
C ASP A 65 10.02 6.31 3.95
N ILE A 66 10.58 6.19 5.14
CA ILE A 66 10.59 7.25 6.16
C ILE A 66 11.90 7.18 6.96
N VAL A 67 12.47 8.35 7.22
CA VAL A 67 13.65 8.53 8.06
C VAL A 67 13.40 9.62 9.09
N GLU A 68 14.20 9.66 10.13
CA GLU A 68 14.27 10.82 11.02
C GLU A 68 14.95 11.99 10.29
N THR A 69 14.37 13.20 10.40
CA THR A 69 14.95 14.40 9.79
C THR A 69 16.36 14.68 10.35
N GLY A 70 17.34 14.91 9.47
CA GLY A 70 18.71 15.16 9.88
C GLY A 70 19.72 15.15 8.72
N GLU A 71 21.01 15.10 9.05
CA GLU A 71 22.07 15.03 8.05
C GLU A 71 22.06 13.67 7.34
N GLY A 72 21.90 13.70 5.99
CA GLY A 72 21.91 12.49 5.16
C GLY A 72 20.57 11.80 4.96
N ASP A 73 19.49 12.34 5.50
CA ASP A 73 18.13 11.86 5.36
C ASP A 73 17.71 11.67 3.88
N THR A 74 17.93 12.67 3.04
CA THR A 74 17.63 12.61 1.59
C THR A 74 18.44 11.52 0.89
N ALA A 75 19.73 11.33 1.25
CA ALA A 75 20.58 10.29 0.66
C ALA A 75 20.09 8.89 1.04
N THR A 76 19.54 8.72 2.24
CA THR A 76 18.96 7.46 2.71
C THR A 76 17.70 7.12 1.92
N LEU A 77 16.88 8.10 1.56
CA LEU A 77 15.63 7.93 0.79
C LEU A 77 15.87 7.76 -0.71
N GLN A 78 17.07 8.08 -1.24
CA GLN A 78 17.36 8.06 -2.67
C GLN A 78 17.07 6.71 -3.37
N PRO A 79 17.40 5.54 -2.79
CA PRO A 79 17.09 4.26 -3.43
C PRO A 79 15.59 4.05 -3.65
N THR A 80 14.75 4.50 -2.72
CA THR A 80 13.29 4.42 -2.83
C THR A 80 12.78 5.37 -3.91
N ILE A 81 13.30 6.60 -3.96
CA ILE A 81 12.99 7.59 -5.01
C ILE A 81 13.33 7.03 -6.40
N ASP A 82 14.52 6.44 -6.56
CA ASP A 82 14.96 5.86 -7.84
C ASP A 82 14.07 4.68 -8.25
N SER A 83 13.65 3.85 -7.30
CA SER A 83 12.73 2.72 -7.55
C SER A 83 11.36 3.21 -8.00
N LEU A 84 10.82 4.24 -7.39
CA LEU A 84 9.54 4.85 -7.77
C LEU A 84 9.64 5.54 -9.14
N ALA A 85 10.75 6.23 -9.41
CA ALA A 85 11.01 6.86 -10.71
C ALA A 85 11.08 5.84 -11.85
N ALA A 86 11.64 4.64 -11.61
CA ALA A 86 11.65 3.54 -12.58
C ALA A 86 10.24 3.04 -12.93
N LEU A 87 9.26 3.19 -12.03
CA LEU A 87 7.85 2.90 -12.25
C LEU A 87 7.07 4.08 -12.87
N GLY A 88 7.73 5.22 -13.07
CA GLY A 88 7.12 6.43 -13.64
C GLY A 88 6.63 7.47 -12.62
N TYR A 89 6.84 7.23 -11.32
CA TYR A 89 6.43 8.16 -10.26
C TYR A 89 7.55 9.13 -9.92
N GLN A 90 7.34 10.41 -10.24
CA GLN A 90 8.25 11.49 -9.86
C GLN A 90 7.89 11.97 -8.45
N THR A 91 8.68 11.55 -7.46
CA THR A 91 8.46 11.91 -6.06
C THR A 91 9.74 12.48 -5.45
N LEU A 92 9.55 13.33 -4.45
CA LEU A 92 10.62 13.92 -3.64
C LEU A 92 10.31 13.65 -2.17
N PRO A 93 11.32 13.65 -1.30
CA PRO A 93 11.07 13.63 0.13
C PRO A 93 10.26 14.85 0.55
N TRP A 94 9.29 14.66 1.44
CA TRP A 94 8.50 15.74 1.99
C TRP A 94 8.10 15.44 3.44
N ASP A 95 7.76 16.51 4.15
CA ASP A 95 7.38 16.47 5.55
C ASP A 95 5.96 15.92 5.70
N PRO A 96 5.74 14.81 6.41
CA PRO A 96 4.40 14.28 6.68
C PRO A 96 3.45 15.26 7.37
N ALA A 97 3.95 16.26 8.10
CA ALA A 97 3.14 17.34 8.68
C ALA A 97 2.36 18.14 7.60
N CYS A 98 2.80 18.07 6.34
CA CYS A 98 2.08 18.65 5.21
C CYS A 98 0.81 17.87 4.81
N GLN A 99 0.57 16.69 5.38
CA GLN A 99 -0.68 15.95 5.23
C GLN A 99 -1.38 15.83 6.57
N THR A 100 -2.62 16.28 6.66
CA THR A 100 -3.39 16.24 7.93
C THR A 100 -3.38 14.83 8.52
N GLY A 101 -2.87 14.70 9.74
CA GLY A 101 -2.85 13.45 10.51
C GLY A 101 -1.73 12.47 10.15
N ALA A 102 -0.93 12.73 9.10
CA ALA A 102 0.11 11.79 8.66
C ALA A 102 1.30 11.75 9.61
N GLU A 103 1.78 12.90 10.08
CA GLU A 103 2.92 12.98 11.01
C GLU A 103 2.69 12.13 12.27
N GLU A 104 1.55 12.32 12.95
CA GLU A 104 1.22 11.59 14.18
C GLU A 104 1.09 10.08 13.92
N GLN A 105 0.43 9.71 12.82
CA GLN A 105 0.25 8.30 12.47
C GLN A 105 1.59 7.63 12.14
N LEU A 106 2.45 8.27 11.36
CA LEU A 106 3.75 7.74 10.97
C LEU A 106 4.71 7.68 12.15
N ALA A 107 4.73 8.72 13.01
CA ALA A 107 5.49 8.72 14.26
C ALA A 107 5.05 7.55 15.17
N GLY A 108 3.74 7.29 15.26
CA GLY A 108 3.20 6.16 16.01
C GLY A 108 3.61 4.79 15.46
N LEU A 109 3.73 4.65 14.14
CA LEU A 109 4.12 3.40 13.47
C LEU A 109 5.63 3.16 13.50
N THR A 110 6.43 4.21 13.32
CA THR A 110 7.89 4.11 13.16
C THR A 110 8.68 4.42 14.43
N GLY A 111 8.09 5.18 15.34
CA GLY A 111 8.77 5.69 16.54
C GLY A 111 9.68 6.89 16.29
N LEU A 112 9.66 7.45 15.06
CA LEU A 112 10.43 8.65 14.70
C LEU A 112 9.74 9.89 15.25
N ALA A 113 10.52 10.86 15.74
CA ALA A 113 9.97 12.07 16.36
C ALA A 113 9.71 13.19 15.33
N ASP A 114 10.53 13.24 14.30
CA ASP A 114 10.45 14.26 13.23
C ASP A 114 10.67 13.54 11.88
N PRO A 115 9.62 12.86 11.36
CA PRO A 115 9.74 12.04 10.16
C PRO A 115 9.84 12.89 8.90
N LEU A 116 10.75 12.49 8.00
CA LEU A 116 10.79 12.90 6.59
C LEU A 116 10.54 11.66 5.73
N GLY A 117 9.67 11.74 4.75
CA GLY A 117 9.28 10.55 4.01
C GLY A 117 9.17 10.71 2.51
N VAL A 118 9.10 9.57 1.84
CA VAL A 118 8.77 9.44 0.41
C VAL A 118 7.44 8.72 0.30
N GLY A 119 6.51 9.32 -0.43
CA GLY A 119 5.20 8.75 -0.70
C GLY A 119 4.71 9.08 -2.09
N VAL A 120 3.78 8.28 -2.60
CA VAL A 120 3.07 8.52 -3.86
C VAL A 120 1.65 8.96 -3.55
N VAL A 121 1.21 10.06 -4.19
CA VAL A 121 -0.05 10.72 -3.90
C VAL A 121 -1.10 10.38 -4.95
N PHE A 122 -2.30 10.04 -4.50
CA PHE A 122 -3.43 9.67 -5.36
C PHE A 122 -4.69 10.45 -5.01
N ALA A 123 -5.56 10.65 -6.01
CA ALA A 123 -6.85 11.32 -5.83
C ALA A 123 -7.93 10.40 -5.21
N SER A 124 -7.70 9.09 -5.20
CA SER A 124 -8.68 8.12 -4.69
C SER A 124 -8.04 7.00 -3.87
N ALA A 125 -8.81 6.48 -2.91
CA ALA A 125 -8.43 5.29 -2.14
C ALA A 125 -8.23 4.06 -3.04
N GLN A 126 -8.97 3.96 -4.14
CA GLN A 126 -8.87 2.84 -5.08
C GLN A 126 -7.52 2.86 -5.80
N ASP A 127 -7.08 4.03 -6.28
CA ASP A 127 -5.78 4.17 -6.94
C ASP A 127 -4.63 3.91 -5.96
N ALA A 128 -4.71 4.46 -4.75
CA ALA A 128 -3.74 4.21 -3.70
C ALA A 128 -3.66 2.73 -3.33
N GLY A 129 -4.79 2.04 -3.15
CA GLY A 129 -4.83 0.61 -2.87
C GLY A 129 -4.36 -0.26 -4.05
N THR A 130 -4.61 0.18 -5.29
CA THR A 130 -4.09 -0.49 -6.49
C THR A 130 -2.56 -0.37 -6.54
N PHE A 131 -2.03 0.83 -6.30
CA PHE A 131 -0.58 1.03 -6.20
C PHE A 131 0.04 0.15 -5.12
N ASP A 132 -0.50 0.18 -3.91
CA ASP A 132 -0.02 -0.62 -2.78
C ASP A 132 0.01 -2.12 -3.08
N THR A 133 -0.99 -2.60 -3.84
CA THR A 133 -1.06 -4.00 -4.27
C THR A 133 -0.02 -4.36 -5.34
N LEU A 134 0.31 -3.44 -6.25
CA LEU A 134 1.23 -3.66 -7.36
C LEU A 134 2.69 -3.37 -7.00
N TYR A 135 2.91 -2.55 -5.98
CA TYR A 135 4.24 -2.13 -5.58
C TYR A 135 4.94 -3.25 -4.82
N GLU A 136 6.05 -3.74 -5.37
CA GLU A 136 6.86 -4.82 -4.77
C GLU A 136 7.82 -4.32 -3.69
N GLY A 137 7.95 -2.99 -3.54
CA GLY A 137 8.76 -2.38 -2.49
C GLY A 137 8.03 -2.34 -1.14
N ASN A 138 8.66 -1.70 -0.17
CA ASN A 138 8.06 -1.55 1.16
C ASN A 138 6.98 -0.47 1.15
N THR A 139 5.85 -0.75 1.81
CA THR A 139 4.81 0.24 2.12
C THR A 139 4.67 0.33 3.64
N ILE A 140 4.78 1.53 4.18
CA ILE A 140 4.67 1.79 5.61
C ILE A 140 3.20 2.01 6.00
N SER A 141 2.51 2.87 5.24
CA SER A 141 1.10 3.18 5.49
C SER A 141 0.45 3.82 4.27
N LEU A 142 -0.87 3.67 4.16
CA LEU A 142 -1.74 4.42 3.27
C LEU A 142 -2.57 5.37 4.14
N ILE A 143 -2.42 6.67 3.95
CA ILE A 143 -3.06 7.70 4.78
C ILE A 143 -3.92 8.62 3.91
N GLU A 144 -5.17 8.81 4.32
CA GLU A 144 -6.06 9.84 3.79
C GLU A 144 -5.85 11.14 4.56
N GLY A 145 -5.80 12.27 3.86
CA GLY A 145 -5.69 13.58 4.48
C GLY A 145 -5.78 14.70 3.46
N THR A 146 -5.69 15.94 3.93
CA THR A 146 -5.64 17.13 3.10
C THR A 146 -4.22 17.68 3.09
N TYR A 147 -3.73 18.11 1.93
CA TYR A 147 -2.44 18.77 1.82
C TYR A 147 -2.50 20.21 2.37
N THR A 148 -1.58 20.56 3.27
CA THR A 148 -1.60 21.83 3.99
C THR A 148 -0.39 22.74 3.71
N CYS A 149 0.70 22.19 3.15
CA CYS A 149 1.91 22.93 2.82
C CYS A 149 1.83 23.50 1.39
N GLY A 150 2.06 24.79 1.22
CA GLY A 150 2.13 25.38 -0.11
C GLY A 150 0.79 25.84 -0.72
N THR A 151 -0.32 25.76 -0.02
CA THR A 151 -1.52 26.56 -0.37
C THR A 151 -1.25 28.01 0.00
N ALA A 152 -0.56 28.72 -0.89
CA ALA A 152 -0.40 30.18 -0.74
C ALA A 152 -1.80 30.79 -0.73
N SER A 153 -2.13 31.42 0.39
CA SER A 153 -3.33 32.22 0.63
C SER A 153 -3.38 33.44 -0.30
#